data_fb49fdc450f74568e4e022081219eda2
#
_entry.id   fb49fdc450f74568e4e022081219eda2
#
_cell.length_a   1.000
_cell.length_b   1.000
_cell.length_c   1.000
_cell.angle_alpha   90.00
_cell.angle_beta   90.00
_cell.angle_gamma   90.00
#
_symmetry.space_group_name_H-M   'P 1'
#
loop_
_entity.id
_entity.type
_entity.pdbx_description
1 polymer ?
#
loop_
_entity_poly.entity_id
_entity_poly.type
_entity_poly.pdbx_seq_one_letter_code
_entity_poly.pdbx_strand_id
1 'polypeptide(L)'
;MEHDSLARARLYEQLARMGKVVVHPRRIELLDLLCQAERSVEALAQATGMKLTTTSAHLQVMRHARLVETRRDGTRIFYRAASEEVCEFLSALNAVAHARLTEVDHTLRSFGAGAAATERVNRDELLARVEAGDVVVLDVRPAVEYSAGHLPGARSVPLERLEACLEELDPGVEIVAYCRGPLCLLAPEAVALLRSRGRRARCLEDGFPEWRRAGYPVAVGSGTANEFDALRHLHRGCDPRRPSLAERQ
;
A
#
# COMPACT_ATOMS: atom_id res chain seq x y z
N MET A 1 12.25 -27.50 -34.81
CA MET A 1 11.00 -27.63 -34.01
C MET A 1 11.25 -28.19 -32.61
N GLU A 2 11.97 -29.31 -32.43
CA GLU A 2 12.27 -29.88 -31.10
C GLU A 2 13.12 -28.95 -30.21
N HIS A 3 14.13 -28.30 -30.78
CA HIS A 3 15.01 -27.40 -30.03
C HIS A 3 14.26 -26.18 -29.46
N ASP A 4 13.29 -25.63 -30.19
CA ASP A 4 12.44 -24.50 -29.76
C ASP A 4 11.47 -24.93 -28.64
N SER A 5 10.93 -26.14 -28.72
CA SER A 5 10.06 -26.72 -27.67
C SER A 5 10.80 -26.91 -26.35
N LEU A 6 12.04 -27.40 -26.39
CA LEU A 6 12.87 -27.62 -25.21
C LEU A 6 13.29 -26.30 -24.55
N ALA A 7 13.63 -25.29 -25.34
CA ALA A 7 13.97 -23.95 -24.85
C ALA A 7 12.76 -23.31 -24.17
N ARG A 8 11.58 -23.43 -24.77
CA ARG A 8 10.32 -22.92 -24.20
C ARG A 8 9.95 -23.60 -22.89
N ALA A 9 10.08 -24.91 -22.80
CA ALA A 9 9.83 -25.67 -21.58
C ALA A 9 10.73 -25.18 -20.43
N ARG A 10 12.04 -25.01 -20.67
CA ARG A 10 12.99 -24.47 -19.71
C ARG A 10 12.63 -23.05 -19.24
N LEU A 11 12.15 -22.20 -20.16
CA LEU A 11 11.70 -20.86 -19.81
C LEU A 11 10.52 -20.91 -18.82
N TYR A 12 9.50 -21.72 -19.10
CA TYR A 12 8.36 -21.88 -18.21
C TYR A 12 8.74 -22.48 -16.84
N GLU A 13 9.74 -23.36 -16.79
CA GLU A 13 10.28 -23.84 -15.52
C GLU A 13 10.87 -22.72 -14.67
N GLN A 14 11.58 -21.74 -15.27
CA GLN A 14 12.11 -20.59 -14.54
C GLN A 14 10.98 -19.68 -14.06
N LEU A 15 9.96 -19.42 -14.88
CA LEU A 15 8.78 -18.65 -14.46
C LEU A 15 8.03 -19.34 -13.33
N ALA A 16 7.85 -20.66 -13.41
CA ALA A 16 7.22 -21.45 -12.36
C ALA A 16 8.00 -21.39 -11.03
N ARG A 17 9.33 -21.28 -11.07
CA ARG A 17 10.15 -21.09 -9.85
C ARG A 17 9.79 -19.79 -9.12
N MET A 18 9.56 -18.68 -9.85
CA MET A 18 9.09 -17.43 -9.25
C MET A 18 7.72 -17.61 -8.60
N GLY A 19 6.77 -18.24 -9.30
CA GLY A 19 5.44 -18.53 -8.77
C GLY A 19 5.48 -19.34 -7.48
N LYS A 20 6.35 -20.36 -7.37
CA LYS A 20 6.48 -21.20 -6.17
C LYS A 20 6.87 -20.41 -4.91
N VAL A 21 7.52 -19.27 -5.05
CA VAL A 21 7.89 -18.44 -3.89
C VAL A 21 6.66 -17.79 -3.27
N VAL A 22 5.71 -17.33 -4.06
CA VAL A 22 4.50 -16.66 -3.59
C VAL A 22 3.33 -17.60 -3.26
N VAL A 23 3.50 -18.91 -3.35
CA VAL A 23 2.45 -19.89 -2.97
C VAL A 23 2.24 -19.94 -1.45
N HIS A 24 3.18 -19.49 -0.64
CA HIS A 24 3.09 -19.57 0.82
C HIS A 24 2.53 -18.27 1.41
N PRO A 25 1.42 -18.28 2.18
CA PRO A 25 0.76 -17.07 2.68
C PRO A 25 1.70 -16.16 3.48
N ARG A 26 2.59 -16.72 4.31
CA ARG A 26 3.56 -15.92 5.08
C ARG A 26 4.59 -15.19 4.22
N ARG A 27 4.89 -15.68 3.02
CA ARG A 27 5.77 -14.98 2.09
C ARG A 27 5.05 -13.87 1.35
N ILE A 28 3.77 -14.04 1.05
CA ILE A 28 2.91 -12.95 0.54
C ILE A 28 2.85 -11.82 1.57
N GLU A 29 2.57 -12.13 2.83
CA GLU A 29 2.52 -11.17 3.93
C GLU A 29 3.85 -10.41 4.12
N LEU A 30 4.98 -11.13 4.11
CA LEU A 30 6.30 -10.50 4.18
C LEU A 30 6.59 -9.60 2.99
N LEU A 31 6.20 -10.03 1.78
CA LEU A 31 6.41 -9.24 0.57
C LEU A 31 5.57 -7.96 0.58
N ASP A 32 4.32 -8.05 1.04
CA ASP A 32 3.44 -6.90 1.22
C ASP A 32 4.08 -5.84 2.14
N LEU A 33 4.60 -6.26 3.29
CA LEU A 33 5.31 -5.38 4.21
C LEU A 33 6.57 -4.75 3.59
N LEU A 34 7.32 -5.53 2.80
CA LEU A 34 8.57 -5.08 2.17
C LEU A 34 8.33 -4.18 0.96
N CYS A 35 7.18 -4.26 0.32
CA CYS A 35 6.75 -3.32 -0.70
C CYS A 35 6.37 -1.94 -0.12
N GLN A 36 6.06 -1.86 1.17
CA GLN A 36 5.77 -0.60 1.84
C GLN A 36 7.03 0.11 2.36
N ALA A 37 7.94 -0.65 2.97
CA ALA A 37 9.17 -0.09 3.56
C ALA A 37 10.25 -1.16 3.78
N GLU A 38 11.51 -0.73 3.78
CA GLU A 38 12.63 -1.54 4.25
C GLU A 38 12.47 -1.85 5.74
N ARG A 39 12.71 -3.13 6.14
CA ARG A 39 12.57 -3.58 7.54
C ARG A 39 13.64 -4.58 7.92
N SER A 40 14.01 -4.59 9.20
CA SER A 40 14.88 -5.64 9.76
C SER A 40 14.10 -6.96 9.94
N VAL A 41 14.83 -8.07 10.09
CA VAL A 41 14.23 -9.39 10.30
C VAL A 41 13.40 -9.40 11.59
N GLU A 42 13.89 -8.72 12.64
CA GLU A 42 13.20 -8.60 13.93
C GLU A 42 11.86 -7.84 13.78
N ALA A 43 11.88 -6.72 13.07
CA ALA A 43 10.68 -5.94 12.81
C ALA A 43 9.64 -6.71 11.98
N LEU A 44 10.10 -7.51 11.00
CA LEU A 44 9.22 -8.39 10.21
C LEU A 44 8.66 -9.53 11.06
N ALA A 45 9.47 -10.14 11.92
CA ALA A 45 9.02 -11.18 12.83
C ALA A 45 7.95 -10.66 13.80
N GLN A 46 8.16 -9.47 14.35
CA GLN A 46 7.18 -8.81 15.21
C GLN A 46 5.88 -8.47 14.47
N ALA A 47 5.97 -7.88 13.28
CA ALA A 47 4.81 -7.46 12.50
C ALA A 47 3.93 -8.64 12.04
N THR A 48 4.53 -9.81 11.80
CA THR A 48 3.83 -11.03 11.34
C THR A 48 3.50 -12.02 12.45
N GLY A 49 3.95 -11.76 13.67
CA GLY A 49 3.80 -12.70 14.81
C GLY A 49 4.58 -14.01 14.64
N MET A 50 5.52 -14.08 13.69
CA MET A 50 6.33 -15.27 13.45
C MET A 50 7.58 -15.30 14.35
N LYS A 51 8.09 -16.52 14.59
CA LYS A 51 9.42 -16.66 15.22
C LYS A 51 10.50 -16.11 14.27
N LEU A 52 11.55 -15.51 14.85
CA LEU A 52 12.67 -14.94 14.11
C LEU A 52 13.31 -15.92 13.11
N THR A 53 13.51 -17.19 13.56
CA THR A 53 14.08 -18.25 12.72
C THR A 53 13.19 -18.57 11.51
N THR A 54 11.88 -18.62 11.69
CA THR A 54 10.90 -18.88 10.63
C THR A 54 10.87 -17.72 9.63
N THR A 55 10.84 -16.49 10.14
CA THR A 55 10.89 -15.27 9.31
C THR A 55 12.16 -15.25 8.47
N SER A 56 13.31 -15.50 9.09
CA SER A 56 14.59 -15.59 8.39
C SER A 56 14.59 -16.66 7.29
N ALA A 57 14.03 -17.84 7.55
CA ALA A 57 13.94 -18.90 6.54
C ALA A 57 13.09 -18.49 5.33
N HIS A 58 11.92 -17.86 5.55
CA HIS A 58 11.10 -17.34 4.46
C HIS A 58 11.82 -16.25 3.65
N LEU A 59 12.49 -15.32 4.33
CA LEU A 59 13.25 -14.26 3.69
C LEU A 59 14.41 -14.80 2.86
N GLN A 60 15.10 -15.84 3.31
CA GLN A 60 16.16 -16.50 2.53
C GLN A 60 15.60 -17.13 1.24
N VAL A 61 14.44 -17.80 1.30
CA VAL A 61 13.78 -18.34 0.11
C VAL A 61 13.46 -17.22 -0.89
N MET A 62 12.92 -16.11 -0.41
CA MET A 62 12.59 -14.94 -1.26
C MET A 62 13.85 -14.29 -1.84
N ARG A 63 14.94 -14.21 -1.07
CA ARG A 63 16.23 -13.68 -1.52
C ARG A 63 16.86 -14.57 -2.61
N HIS A 64 16.84 -15.89 -2.45
CA HIS A 64 17.33 -16.82 -3.47
C HIS A 64 16.54 -16.72 -4.80
N ALA A 65 15.25 -16.37 -4.69
CA ALA A 65 14.41 -16.10 -5.85
C ALA A 65 14.54 -14.65 -6.38
N ARG A 66 15.39 -13.81 -5.75
CA ARG A 66 15.62 -12.41 -6.12
C ARG A 66 14.37 -11.51 -6.03
N LEU A 67 13.42 -11.87 -5.17
CA LEU A 67 12.25 -11.04 -4.88
C LEU A 67 12.54 -9.99 -3.81
N VAL A 68 13.56 -10.21 -2.99
CA VAL A 68 13.99 -9.27 -1.96
C VAL A 68 15.51 -9.10 -1.98
N GLU A 69 15.94 -7.92 -1.59
CA GLU A 69 17.34 -7.55 -1.41
C GLU A 69 17.63 -7.30 0.07
N THR A 70 18.93 -7.28 0.40
CA THR A 70 19.37 -7.04 1.76
C THR A 70 20.38 -5.90 1.80
N ARG A 71 20.26 -5.09 2.86
CA ARG A 71 21.26 -4.11 3.27
C ARG A 71 21.69 -4.43 4.70
N ARG A 72 22.98 -4.38 4.94
CA ARG A 72 23.54 -4.54 6.29
C ARG A 72 23.80 -3.17 6.92
N ASP A 73 23.43 -3.05 8.19
CA ASP A 73 23.67 -1.88 9.00
C ASP A 73 24.13 -2.32 10.41
N GLY A 74 25.43 -2.25 10.65
CA GLY A 74 26.05 -2.83 11.82
C GLY A 74 25.82 -4.34 11.93
N THR A 75 25.13 -4.75 12.99
CA THR A 75 24.75 -6.15 13.26
C THR A 75 23.39 -6.52 12.66
N ARG A 76 22.61 -5.55 12.19
CA ARG A 76 21.26 -5.77 11.67
C ARG A 76 21.26 -5.99 10.16
N ILE A 77 20.36 -6.85 9.71
CA ILE A 77 20.11 -7.09 8.29
C ILE A 77 18.71 -6.56 7.98
N PHE A 78 18.66 -5.59 7.07
CA PHE A 78 17.42 -5.04 6.54
C PHE A 78 17.09 -5.69 5.21
N TYR A 79 15.81 -5.91 4.98
CA TYR A 79 15.25 -6.44 3.74
C TYR A 79 14.34 -5.40 3.10
N ARG A 80 14.30 -5.38 1.77
CA ARG A 80 13.37 -4.60 0.96
C ARG A 80 12.92 -5.42 -0.25
N ALA A 81 11.83 -5.06 -0.90
CA ALA A 81 11.50 -5.57 -2.22
C ALA A 81 12.66 -5.28 -3.18
N ALA A 82 12.97 -6.21 -4.07
CA ALA A 82 14.13 -6.09 -4.97
C ALA A 82 13.94 -4.98 -6.02
N SER A 83 12.70 -4.73 -6.43
CA SER A 83 12.36 -3.66 -7.36
C SER A 83 10.87 -3.34 -7.30
N GLU A 84 10.45 -2.29 -8.03
CA GLU A 84 9.04 -1.90 -8.14
C GLU A 84 8.21 -2.97 -8.85
N GLU A 85 8.76 -3.66 -9.85
CA GLU A 85 8.06 -4.71 -10.59
C GLU A 85 7.67 -5.89 -9.69
N VAL A 86 8.41 -6.14 -8.60
CA VAL A 86 8.03 -7.14 -7.61
C VAL A 86 6.78 -6.71 -6.86
N CYS A 87 6.66 -5.43 -6.54
CA CYS A 87 5.47 -4.88 -5.88
C CYS A 87 4.28 -4.81 -6.84
N GLU A 88 4.52 -4.51 -8.11
CA GLU A 88 3.50 -4.56 -9.17
C GLU A 88 2.97 -5.98 -9.37
N PHE A 89 3.85 -6.97 -9.36
CA PHE A 89 3.46 -8.38 -9.42
C PHE A 89 2.56 -8.77 -8.25
N LEU A 90 2.90 -8.37 -7.02
CA LEU A 90 2.06 -8.61 -5.85
C LEU A 90 0.70 -7.92 -5.97
N SER A 91 0.68 -6.67 -6.41
CA SER A 91 -0.55 -5.92 -6.66
C SER A 91 -1.43 -6.57 -7.72
N ALA A 92 -0.84 -7.05 -8.82
CA ALA A 92 -1.57 -7.78 -9.86
C ALA A 92 -2.17 -9.10 -9.33
N LEU A 93 -1.41 -9.83 -8.50
CA LEU A 93 -1.90 -11.03 -7.82
C LEU A 93 -3.11 -10.69 -6.92
N ASN A 94 -3.01 -9.65 -6.13
CA ASN A 94 -4.08 -9.17 -5.24
C ASN A 94 -5.34 -8.77 -6.05
N ALA A 95 -5.17 -8.03 -7.16
CA ALA A 95 -6.27 -7.63 -8.02
C ALA A 95 -6.99 -8.83 -8.66
N VAL A 96 -6.24 -9.83 -9.13
CA VAL A 96 -6.81 -11.07 -9.67
C VAL A 96 -7.55 -11.85 -8.57
N ALA A 97 -6.96 -11.97 -7.38
CA ALA A 97 -7.60 -12.66 -6.25
C ALA A 97 -8.92 -11.98 -5.87
N HIS A 98 -8.92 -10.64 -5.74
CA HIS A 98 -10.13 -9.87 -5.43
C HIS A 98 -11.21 -10.02 -6.51
N ALA A 99 -10.82 -10.02 -7.79
CA ALA A 99 -11.77 -10.13 -8.90
C ALA A 99 -12.33 -11.55 -9.13
N ARG A 100 -11.65 -12.59 -8.62
CA ARG A 100 -11.96 -13.98 -8.96
C ARG A 100 -12.34 -14.87 -7.79
N LEU A 101 -11.95 -14.51 -6.57
CA LEU A 101 -12.19 -15.30 -5.36
C LEU A 101 -13.23 -14.60 -4.48
N THR A 102 -14.45 -15.12 -4.47
CA THR A 102 -15.54 -14.59 -3.63
C THR A 102 -15.23 -14.69 -2.14
N GLU A 103 -14.37 -15.64 -1.76
CA GLU A 103 -13.88 -15.82 -0.40
C GLU A 103 -13.03 -14.63 0.09
N VAL A 104 -12.33 -13.93 -0.81
CA VAL A 104 -11.58 -12.71 -0.48
C VAL A 104 -12.58 -11.63 -0.04
N ASP A 105 -13.61 -11.37 -0.82
CA ASP A 105 -14.65 -10.41 -0.47
C ASP A 105 -15.38 -10.78 0.83
N HIS A 106 -15.71 -12.06 1.01
CA HIS A 106 -16.33 -12.54 2.24
C HIS A 106 -15.42 -12.30 3.45
N THR A 107 -14.12 -12.58 3.31
CA THR A 107 -13.13 -12.35 4.37
C THR A 107 -13.03 -10.86 4.70
N LEU A 108 -12.89 -10.00 3.70
CA LEU A 108 -12.84 -8.54 3.91
C LEU A 108 -14.07 -8.00 4.63
N ARG A 109 -15.25 -8.49 4.27
CA ARG A 109 -16.53 -8.09 4.93
C ARG A 109 -16.63 -8.61 6.36
N SER A 110 -16.14 -9.80 6.66
CA SER A 110 -16.23 -10.41 7.99
C SER A 110 -15.29 -9.73 9.00
N PHE A 111 -14.12 -9.28 8.59
CA PHE A 111 -13.17 -8.57 9.45
C PHE A 111 -13.47 -7.06 9.53
N GLY A 112 -14.05 -6.48 8.49
CA GLY A 112 -14.49 -5.09 8.49
C GLY A 112 -15.97 -4.92 8.82
N ALA A 113 -16.52 -5.72 9.73
CA ALA A 113 -17.95 -6.00 9.91
C ALA A 113 -18.92 -4.81 10.06
N GLY A 114 -18.43 -3.61 10.28
CA GLY A 114 -19.22 -2.38 10.14
C GLY A 114 -18.94 -1.63 8.84
N ALA A 115 -17.92 -2.01 8.11
CA ALA A 115 -17.38 -1.28 6.97
C ALA A 115 -18.05 -1.64 5.62
N ALA A 116 -18.96 -2.59 5.59
CA ALA A 116 -19.72 -2.95 4.37
C ALA A 116 -20.50 -1.75 3.76
N ALA A 117 -20.70 -0.70 4.54
CA ALA A 117 -21.30 0.56 4.12
C ALA A 117 -20.28 1.70 4.10
N THR A 118 -18.98 1.43 4.06
CA THR A 118 -17.98 2.48 4.02
C THR A 118 -17.93 3.05 2.62
N GLU A 119 -18.53 4.20 2.43
CA GLU A 119 -18.39 4.98 1.21
C GLU A 119 -16.91 5.20 0.93
N ARG A 120 -16.51 4.85 -0.27
CA ARG A 120 -15.13 5.03 -0.72
C ARG A 120 -15.00 6.32 -1.50
N VAL A 121 -13.84 6.94 -1.38
CA VAL A 121 -13.46 8.15 -2.12
C VAL A 121 -12.47 7.72 -3.18
N ASN A 122 -12.71 8.05 -4.43
CA ASN A 122 -11.70 7.87 -5.47
C ASN A 122 -10.65 8.98 -5.44
N ARG A 123 -9.59 8.81 -6.21
CA ARG A 123 -8.45 9.76 -6.23
C ARG A 123 -8.85 11.17 -6.67
N ASP A 124 -9.68 11.29 -7.70
CA ASP A 124 -10.07 12.60 -8.26
C ASP A 124 -10.95 13.37 -7.27
N GLU A 125 -11.89 12.68 -6.61
CA GLU A 125 -12.70 13.25 -5.54
C GLU A 125 -11.82 13.68 -4.35
N LEU A 126 -10.84 12.84 -3.96
CA LEU A 126 -9.92 13.19 -2.88
C LEU A 126 -9.14 14.48 -3.21
N LEU A 127 -8.55 14.56 -4.40
CA LEU A 127 -7.77 15.73 -4.82
C LEU A 127 -8.62 17.01 -4.82
N ALA A 128 -9.82 16.96 -5.39
CA ALA A 128 -10.72 18.12 -5.41
C ALA A 128 -11.09 18.58 -3.98
N ARG A 129 -11.29 17.66 -3.07
CA ARG A 129 -11.65 17.97 -1.67
C ARG A 129 -10.48 18.46 -0.84
N VAL A 130 -9.27 17.94 -1.11
CA VAL A 130 -8.03 18.44 -0.51
C VAL A 130 -7.79 19.89 -0.96
N GLU A 131 -8.01 20.20 -2.24
CA GLU A 131 -7.90 21.58 -2.76
C GLU A 131 -8.90 22.53 -2.10
N ALA A 132 -10.13 22.08 -1.88
CA ALA A 132 -11.16 22.86 -1.18
C ALA A 132 -10.87 23.05 0.32
N GLY A 133 -9.97 22.25 0.90
CA GLY A 133 -9.70 22.26 2.35
C GLY A 133 -10.78 21.56 3.19
N ASP A 134 -11.63 20.76 2.55
CA ASP A 134 -12.82 20.14 3.15
C ASP A 134 -12.52 18.82 3.87
N VAL A 135 -11.30 18.27 3.71
CA VAL A 135 -10.92 16.96 4.25
C VAL A 135 -9.55 16.97 4.90
N VAL A 136 -9.39 16.10 5.90
CA VAL A 136 -8.10 15.69 6.45
C VAL A 136 -7.79 14.28 5.98
N VAL A 137 -6.62 14.08 5.39
CA VAL A 137 -6.16 12.76 4.94
C VAL A 137 -5.33 12.12 6.04
N LEU A 138 -5.70 10.89 6.43
CA LEU A 138 -4.96 10.11 7.43
C LEU A 138 -4.30 8.89 6.80
N ASP A 139 -3.00 8.77 7.02
CA ASP A 139 -2.26 7.52 6.83
C ASP A 139 -2.33 6.71 8.11
N VAL A 140 -3.06 5.59 8.07
CA VAL A 140 -3.26 4.73 9.24
C VAL A 140 -2.31 3.54 9.28
N ARG A 141 -1.30 3.53 8.38
CA ARG A 141 -0.22 2.54 8.38
C ARG A 141 0.77 2.81 9.53
N PRO A 142 1.58 1.82 9.92
CA PRO A 142 2.70 2.05 10.84
C PRO A 142 3.60 3.20 10.39
N ALA A 143 4.11 3.98 11.35
CA ALA A 143 4.92 5.19 11.06
C ALA A 143 6.15 4.94 10.18
N VAL A 144 6.72 3.73 10.22
CA VAL A 144 7.85 3.34 9.35
C VAL A 144 7.45 3.32 7.87
N GLU A 145 6.22 2.94 7.55
CA GLU A 145 5.70 2.93 6.18
C GLU A 145 5.40 4.35 5.70
N TYR A 146 4.80 5.16 6.56
CA TYR A 146 4.59 6.58 6.31
C TYR A 146 5.92 7.29 5.97
N SER A 147 6.95 7.09 6.80
CA SER A 147 8.25 7.71 6.61
C SER A 147 8.95 7.26 5.33
N ALA A 148 8.70 6.03 4.87
CA ALA A 148 9.24 5.51 3.61
C ALA A 148 8.55 6.11 2.37
N GLY A 149 7.29 6.53 2.52
CA GLY A 149 6.52 7.22 1.49
C GLY A 149 5.04 7.31 1.86
N HIS A 150 4.44 8.47 1.58
CA HIS A 150 3.04 8.76 1.89
C HIS A 150 2.42 9.75 0.90
N LEU A 151 1.10 9.91 0.94
CA LEU A 151 0.42 10.94 0.18
C LEU A 151 0.81 12.31 0.75
N PRO A 152 1.24 13.27 -0.11
CA PRO A 152 1.61 14.60 0.37
C PRO A 152 0.52 15.22 1.24
N GLY A 153 0.91 15.79 2.38
CA GLY A 153 0.01 16.42 3.33
C GLY A 153 -0.87 15.47 4.16
N ALA A 154 -0.79 14.16 3.95
CA ALA A 154 -1.42 13.21 4.85
C ALA A 154 -0.80 13.26 6.25
N ARG A 155 -1.61 13.10 7.28
CA ARG A 155 -1.15 13.02 8.67
C ARG A 155 -0.92 11.55 9.03
N SER A 156 0.24 11.25 9.62
CA SER A 156 0.55 9.92 10.14
C SER A 156 -0.18 9.68 11.46
N VAL A 157 -1.20 8.84 11.43
CA VAL A 157 -1.95 8.41 12.61
C VAL A 157 -2.13 6.90 12.54
N PRO A 158 -1.10 6.10 12.92
CA PRO A 158 -1.22 4.65 12.96
C PRO A 158 -2.48 4.20 13.71
N LEU A 159 -3.13 3.12 13.22
CA LEU A 159 -4.41 2.65 13.74
C LEU A 159 -4.40 2.48 15.27
N GLU A 160 -3.32 1.94 15.83
CA GLU A 160 -3.16 1.73 17.27
C GLU A 160 -3.10 3.04 18.09
N ARG A 161 -2.84 4.17 17.44
CA ARG A 161 -2.81 5.50 18.08
C ARG A 161 -4.03 6.35 17.76
N LEU A 162 -4.89 5.90 16.86
CA LEU A 162 -5.99 6.70 16.33
C LEU A 162 -6.92 7.20 17.44
N GLU A 163 -7.25 6.34 18.39
CA GLU A 163 -8.14 6.71 19.51
C GLU A 163 -7.55 7.82 20.39
N ALA A 164 -6.26 7.77 20.66
CA ALA A 164 -5.57 8.80 21.44
C ALA A 164 -5.44 10.15 20.71
N CYS A 165 -5.47 10.14 19.38
CA CYS A 165 -5.34 11.34 18.55
C CYS A 165 -6.68 11.97 18.14
N LEU A 166 -7.82 11.42 18.59
CA LEU A 166 -9.15 11.90 18.17
C LEU A 166 -9.43 13.35 18.54
N GLU A 167 -8.92 13.82 19.67
CA GLU A 167 -9.10 15.18 20.15
C GLU A 167 -8.30 16.21 19.34
N GLU A 168 -7.23 15.77 18.66
CA GLU A 168 -6.40 16.61 17.81
C GLU A 168 -6.99 16.81 16.40
N LEU A 169 -8.05 16.06 16.08
CA LEU A 169 -8.74 16.13 14.79
C LEU A 169 -9.96 17.05 14.91
N ASP A 170 -10.07 18.04 14.03
CA ASP A 170 -11.21 18.94 13.98
C ASP A 170 -12.52 18.15 13.80
N PRO A 171 -13.51 18.27 14.72
CA PRO A 171 -14.76 17.55 14.60
C PRO A 171 -15.61 17.97 13.40
N GLY A 172 -15.42 19.17 12.87
CA GLY A 172 -16.16 19.71 11.72
C GLY A 172 -15.67 19.21 10.37
N VAL A 173 -14.44 18.70 10.29
CA VAL A 173 -13.80 18.30 9.04
C VAL A 173 -14.01 16.80 8.79
N GLU A 174 -14.26 16.43 7.54
CA GLU A 174 -14.33 15.03 7.15
C GLU A 174 -12.94 14.41 7.04
N ILE A 175 -12.82 13.14 7.41
CA ILE A 175 -11.58 12.39 7.42
C ILE A 175 -11.61 11.38 6.27
N VAL A 176 -10.55 11.36 5.45
CA VAL A 176 -10.31 10.30 4.47
C VAL A 176 -9.11 9.49 4.92
N ALA A 177 -9.34 8.24 5.32
CA ALA A 177 -8.27 7.33 5.73
C ALA A 177 -7.81 6.45 4.59
N TYR A 178 -6.51 6.20 4.49
CA TYR A 178 -5.95 5.23 3.55
C TYR A 178 -4.93 4.30 4.20
N CYS A 179 -4.64 3.18 3.54
CA CYS A 179 -3.66 2.19 3.99
C CYS A 179 -2.88 1.57 2.81
N ARG A 180 -2.52 0.28 2.90
CA ARG A 180 -1.69 -0.42 1.91
C ARG A 180 -2.39 -0.79 0.61
N GLY A 181 -3.72 -0.73 0.56
CA GLY A 181 -4.49 -1.05 -0.65
C GLY A 181 -5.83 -1.75 -0.37
N PRO A 182 -6.51 -2.22 -1.41
CA PRO A 182 -7.87 -2.75 -1.32
C PRO A 182 -8.06 -3.96 -0.39
N LEU A 183 -7.01 -4.75 -0.17
CA LEU A 183 -7.03 -5.91 0.71
C LEU A 183 -6.57 -5.61 2.15
N CYS A 184 -6.25 -4.34 2.46
CA CYS A 184 -5.81 -3.92 3.78
C CYS A 184 -7.00 -3.54 4.66
N LEU A 185 -7.03 -4.05 5.89
CA LEU A 185 -8.12 -3.79 6.84
C LEU A 185 -7.90 -2.53 7.70
N LEU A 186 -6.69 -1.96 7.73
CA LEU A 186 -6.35 -0.83 8.60
C LEU A 186 -7.25 0.40 8.36
N ALA A 187 -7.48 0.79 7.10
CA ALA A 187 -8.32 1.95 6.80
C ALA A 187 -9.81 1.68 7.08
N PRO A 188 -10.42 0.53 6.71
CA PRO A 188 -11.75 0.16 7.14
C PRO A 188 -11.95 0.16 8.66
N GLU A 189 -11.02 -0.40 9.42
CA GLU A 189 -11.06 -0.41 10.88
C GLU A 189 -10.94 1.00 11.46
N ALA A 190 -10.05 1.82 10.92
CA ALA A 190 -9.91 3.22 11.32
C ALA A 190 -11.20 4.01 11.07
N VAL A 191 -11.82 3.84 9.90
CA VAL A 191 -13.08 4.52 9.56
C VAL A 191 -14.22 4.05 10.46
N ALA A 192 -14.31 2.76 10.77
CA ALA A 192 -15.30 2.23 11.70
C ALA A 192 -15.13 2.84 13.11
N LEU A 193 -13.89 2.92 13.61
CA LEU A 193 -13.58 3.55 14.89
C LEU A 193 -13.96 5.04 14.87
N LEU A 194 -13.55 5.81 13.86
CA LEU A 194 -13.87 7.23 13.72
C LEU A 194 -15.38 7.47 13.71
N ARG A 195 -16.14 6.69 12.95
CA ARG A 195 -17.60 6.79 12.88
C ARG A 195 -18.27 6.44 14.21
N SER A 196 -17.78 5.44 14.94
CA SER A 196 -18.29 5.11 16.29
C SER A 196 -18.09 6.23 17.31
N ARG A 197 -17.14 7.14 17.03
CA ARG A 197 -16.86 8.35 17.83
C ARG A 197 -17.52 9.62 17.25
N GLY A 198 -18.50 9.45 16.34
CA GLY A 198 -19.27 10.56 15.76
C GLY A 198 -18.52 11.37 14.70
N ARG A 199 -17.39 10.88 14.20
CA ARG A 199 -16.62 11.55 13.14
C ARG A 199 -17.13 11.17 11.76
N ARG A 200 -17.17 12.13 10.83
CA ARG A 200 -17.39 11.85 9.41
C ARG A 200 -16.10 11.29 8.83
N ALA A 201 -16.14 10.05 8.37
CA ALA A 201 -14.94 9.40 7.84
C ALA A 201 -15.28 8.45 6.69
N ARG A 202 -14.41 8.40 5.68
CA ARG A 202 -14.47 7.50 4.52
C ARG A 202 -13.10 6.89 4.24
N CYS A 203 -13.08 5.77 3.52
CA CYS A 203 -11.83 5.17 3.02
C CYS A 203 -11.48 5.74 1.64
N LEU A 204 -10.19 5.97 1.40
CA LEU A 204 -9.70 6.05 0.03
C LEU A 204 -9.89 4.68 -0.64
N GLU A 205 -10.34 4.66 -1.89
CA GLU A 205 -10.55 3.42 -2.66
C GLU A 205 -9.22 2.68 -2.90
N ASP A 206 -8.20 3.44 -3.20
CA ASP A 206 -6.83 2.98 -3.41
C ASP A 206 -6.02 3.01 -2.11
N GLY A 207 -4.89 2.28 -2.12
CA GLY A 207 -3.85 2.45 -1.12
C GLY A 207 -2.66 3.25 -1.62
N PHE A 208 -1.64 3.37 -0.79
CA PHE A 208 -0.40 4.04 -1.14
C PHE A 208 0.30 3.45 -2.39
N PRO A 209 0.41 2.11 -2.57
CA PRO A 209 1.01 1.53 -3.77
C PRO A 209 0.27 1.88 -5.07
N GLU A 210 -1.06 1.91 -5.05
CA GLU A 210 -1.88 2.28 -6.21
C GLU A 210 -1.71 3.76 -6.56
N TRP A 211 -1.65 4.64 -5.53
CA TRP A 211 -1.36 6.06 -5.67
C TRP A 211 -0.01 6.30 -6.37
N ARG A 212 1.05 5.67 -5.84
CA ARG A 212 2.41 5.79 -6.37
C ARG A 212 2.51 5.29 -7.81
N ARG A 213 1.91 4.12 -8.11
CA ARG A 213 1.90 3.51 -9.44
C ARG A 213 1.17 4.37 -10.47
N ALA A 214 0.13 5.08 -10.06
CA ALA A 214 -0.58 6.01 -10.92
C ALA A 214 0.21 7.30 -11.22
N GLY A 215 1.45 7.42 -10.69
CA GLY A 215 2.34 8.55 -10.96
C GLY A 215 2.03 9.80 -10.14
N TYR A 216 1.20 9.68 -9.10
CA TYR A 216 0.92 10.81 -8.21
C TYR A 216 2.12 11.12 -7.31
N PRO A 217 2.27 12.37 -6.85
CA PRO A 217 3.36 12.76 -5.95
C PRO A 217 3.39 11.94 -4.68
N VAL A 218 4.60 11.70 -4.21
CA VAL A 218 4.89 10.99 -2.97
C VAL A 218 5.79 11.87 -2.12
N ALA A 219 5.42 12.05 -0.85
CA ALA A 219 6.27 12.65 0.16
C ALA A 219 7.01 11.56 0.95
N VAL A 220 8.15 11.91 1.53
CA VAL A 220 8.97 11.00 2.36
C VAL A 220 9.39 11.69 3.66
N GLY A 221 9.69 10.92 4.68
CA GLY A 221 10.10 11.45 5.98
C GLY A 221 8.93 11.76 6.90
N SER A 222 9.09 12.72 7.81
CA SER A 222 8.09 13.01 8.87
C SER A 222 6.93 13.88 8.42
N GLY A 223 6.84 14.24 7.14
CA GLY A 223 5.79 15.08 6.55
C GLY A 223 5.59 16.43 7.28
N THR A 224 5.51 17.51 6.52
CA THR A 224 5.11 18.82 7.05
C THR A 224 3.79 19.26 6.42
N ALA A 225 3.00 20.06 7.13
CA ALA A 225 1.68 20.51 6.70
C ALA A 225 1.69 21.30 5.35
N ASN A 226 2.86 21.74 4.87
CA ASN A 226 3.02 22.50 3.61
C ASN A 226 3.05 21.63 2.35
N GLU A 227 3.05 20.30 2.47
CA GLU A 227 3.15 19.40 1.29
C GLU A 227 1.87 19.34 0.47
N PHE A 228 0.72 19.77 1.00
CA PHE A 228 -0.53 19.93 0.23
C PHE A 228 -0.42 20.92 -0.92
N ASP A 229 0.47 21.90 -0.84
CA ASP A 229 0.67 22.84 -1.96
C ASP A 229 1.21 22.14 -3.21
N ALA A 230 1.93 21.04 -3.06
CA ALA A 230 2.38 20.22 -4.18
C ALA A 230 1.22 19.54 -4.93
N LEU A 231 0.15 19.16 -4.24
CA LEU A 231 -1.05 18.58 -4.85
C LEU A 231 -1.90 19.64 -5.60
N ARG A 232 -1.96 20.87 -5.10
CA ARG A 232 -2.75 21.97 -5.70
C ARG A 232 -2.30 22.33 -7.12
N HIS A 233 -1.04 22.09 -7.46
CA HIS A 233 -0.49 22.42 -8.78
C HIS A 233 -0.74 21.35 -9.85
N LEU A 234 -1.11 20.13 -9.48
CA LEU A 234 -1.28 19.01 -10.41
C LEU A 234 -2.61 19.04 -11.17
N HIS A 235 -3.67 19.49 -10.54
CA HIS A 235 -5.00 19.57 -11.20
C HIS A 235 -5.05 20.61 -12.32
N ARG A 236 -4.20 21.63 -12.28
CA ARG A 236 -4.11 22.64 -13.34
C ARG A 236 -3.39 22.15 -14.60
N GLY A 237 -2.73 20.99 -14.57
CA GLY A 237 -1.94 20.42 -15.66
C GLY A 237 -2.62 19.33 -16.48
N CYS A 238 -3.67 18.70 -15.95
CA CYS A 238 -4.38 17.61 -16.61
C CYS A 238 -5.76 18.06 -17.12
N ASP A 239 -5.79 18.94 -18.12
CA ASP A 239 -6.99 19.11 -18.94
C ASP A 239 -6.98 17.99 -20.00
N PRO A 240 -7.92 17.02 -19.94
CA PRO A 240 -8.01 15.93 -20.92
C PRO A 240 -8.31 16.40 -22.34
N ARG A 241 -8.50 17.70 -22.55
CA ARG A 241 -8.72 18.35 -23.85
C ARG A 241 -7.47 19.02 -24.42
N ARG A 242 -6.30 18.92 -23.78
CA ARG A 242 -5.05 19.38 -24.40
C ARG A 242 -4.59 18.35 -25.44
N PRO A 243 -4.47 18.72 -26.70
CA PRO A 243 -3.90 17.86 -27.73
C PRO A 243 -2.45 17.49 -27.38
N SER A 244 -2.09 16.25 -27.58
CA SER A 244 -0.75 15.73 -27.33
C SER A 244 0.28 16.51 -28.14
N LEU A 245 1.48 16.67 -27.58
CA LEU A 245 2.63 17.34 -28.25
C LEU A 245 3.04 16.68 -29.58
N ALA A 246 2.43 15.54 -29.98
CA ALA A 246 2.66 14.84 -31.24
C ALA A 246 1.89 15.44 -32.44
N GLU A 247 0.96 16.40 -32.26
CA GLU A 247 0.19 17.01 -33.35
C GLU A 247 0.70 18.42 -33.78
N ARG A 248 1.92 18.76 -33.38
CA ARG A 248 2.56 20.01 -33.77
C ARG A 248 3.85 19.74 -34.57
N GLN A 249 3.75 19.03 -35.67
CA GLN A 249 4.75 19.07 -36.77
C GLN A 249 4.04 19.04 -38.08
#